data_d66a1e5221493d34c271c2324af5983b
#
_entry.id   d66a1e5221493d34c271c2324af5983b
#
_cell.length_a   1.000
_cell.length_b   1.000
_cell.length_c   1.000
_cell.angle_alpha   90.00
_cell.angle_beta   90.00
_cell.angle_gamma   90.00
#
_symmetry.space_group_name_H-M   'P 1'
#
loop_
_entity.id
_entity.type
_entity.pdbx_description
1 polymer ?
#
loop_
_entity_poly.entity_id
_entity_poly.type
_entity_poly.pdbx_seq_one_letter_code
_entity_poly.pdbx_strand_id
1 'polypeptide(L)'
;MALRLTAKQAAGPLEITKTTGERTMSQIRYLLQLAALAAMLGYALPSSAETIIDEWQNIKAPPPPQLQAVTLDPKTTALIMTDIIKQTCNNEMRPRCVTSIPKIEKLLTAARASGVTVIYTLFPSRSPATFPNPVISDYIPAVAPKGDEPVVTSFADKFMLGDKDTGLQKILKDKGITTVVPVGVVAHNGILFTAVEAAFRGFNVIVPVDGMAGNGPSGYDEQATAHILTDSIVYKVTLTSLDMIKFQ
;
A
#
# COMPACT_ATOMS: atom_id res chain seq x y z
N MET A 1 -34.35 -62.17 18.48
CA MET A 1 -35.77 -62.56 18.70
C MET A 1 -36.59 -61.94 17.59
N ALA A 2 -37.01 -62.76 16.67
CA ALA A 2 -37.69 -62.42 15.42
C ALA A 2 -39.22 -62.34 15.63
N LEU A 3 -39.89 -61.45 14.98
CA LEU A 3 -41.28 -61.64 14.61
C LEU A 3 -41.56 -61.01 13.23
N ARG A 4 -41.76 -61.93 12.27
CA ARG A 4 -42.45 -61.71 10.99
C ARG A 4 -43.94 -61.67 11.24
N LEU A 5 -44.64 -60.81 10.56
CA LEU A 5 -46.06 -61.04 10.25
C LEU A 5 -46.38 -60.60 8.82
N THR A 6 -46.85 -61.56 8.05
CA THR A 6 -47.43 -61.54 6.69
C THR A 6 -48.90 -61.32 6.77
N ALA A 7 -49.51 -60.58 5.80
CA ALA A 7 -50.89 -60.74 5.29
C ALA A 7 -51.05 -59.89 4.03
N LYS A 8 -51.26 -60.37 3.01
CA LYS A 8 -52.15 -61.05 2.02
C LYS A 8 -53.39 -60.24 1.69
N GLN A 9 -53.35 -59.78 0.42
CA GLN A 9 -54.45 -59.68 -0.57
C GLN A 9 -55.82 -59.04 -0.22
N ALA A 10 -56.18 -58.02 -1.08
CA ALA A 10 -57.37 -58.14 -1.93
C ALA A 10 -57.33 -57.02 -3.00
N ALA A 11 -57.44 -57.45 -4.27
CA ALA A 11 -57.61 -56.58 -5.39
C ALA A 11 -59.14 -56.46 -5.71
N GLY A 12 -59.61 -55.25 -5.93
CA GLY A 12 -60.86 -54.92 -6.52
C GLY A 12 -60.67 -53.88 -7.61
N PRO A 13 -61.43 -53.97 -8.76
CA PRO A 13 -61.17 -53.10 -9.90
C PRO A 13 -61.67 -51.67 -9.65
N LEU A 14 -60.81 -50.69 -9.93
CA LEU A 14 -61.15 -49.27 -9.92
C LEU A 14 -61.77 -48.90 -11.27
N GLU A 15 -63.02 -48.51 -11.24
CA GLU A 15 -63.71 -47.79 -12.34
C GLU A 15 -63.06 -46.40 -12.49
N ILE A 16 -62.57 -46.14 -13.68
CA ILE A 16 -62.04 -44.84 -14.09
C ILE A 16 -63.17 -44.00 -14.63
N THR A 17 -63.77 -43.14 -13.86
CA THR A 17 -64.64 -42.09 -14.34
C THR A 17 -63.81 -40.89 -14.85
N LYS A 18 -63.94 -40.64 -16.15
CA LYS A 18 -63.43 -39.50 -16.88
C LYS A 18 -64.18 -38.23 -16.46
N THR A 19 -63.53 -37.44 -15.51
CA THR A 19 -63.87 -36.03 -15.36
C THR A 19 -62.60 -35.30 -15.05
N THR A 20 -61.75 -35.11 -16.05
CA THR A 20 -60.50 -34.43 -15.93
C THR A 20 -60.23 -33.60 -17.19
N GLY A 21 -60.72 -32.39 -17.21
CA GLY A 21 -60.43 -31.48 -18.32
C GLY A 21 -60.43 -30.01 -17.93
N GLU A 22 -61.24 -29.60 -16.99
CA GLU A 22 -61.42 -28.16 -16.71
C GLU A 22 -60.89 -27.66 -15.36
N ARG A 23 -60.59 -28.55 -14.40
CA ARG A 23 -60.05 -28.15 -13.12
C ARG A 23 -58.53 -27.96 -13.15
N THR A 24 -57.81 -28.58 -14.05
CA THR A 24 -56.34 -28.52 -14.12
C THR A 24 -55.81 -27.20 -14.69
N MET A 25 -56.51 -26.59 -15.63
CA MET A 25 -56.08 -25.33 -16.26
C MET A 25 -56.22 -24.11 -15.30
N SER A 26 -57.25 -24.13 -14.46
CA SER A 26 -57.44 -23.08 -13.44
C SER A 26 -56.41 -23.20 -12.32
N GLN A 27 -56.14 -24.41 -11.86
CA GLN A 27 -55.13 -24.63 -10.80
C GLN A 27 -53.71 -24.33 -11.28
N ILE A 28 -53.38 -24.66 -12.53
CA ILE A 28 -52.07 -24.32 -13.12
C ILE A 28 -51.91 -22.80 -13.26
N ARG A 29 -52.99 -22.10 -13.66
CA ARG A 29 -52.94 -20.61 -13.71
C ARG A 29 -52.77 -19.96 -12.34
N TYR A 30 -53.43 -20.50 -11.29
CA TYR A 30 -53.25 -20.02 -9.93
C TYR A 30 -51.84 -20.29 -9.38
N LEU A 31 -51.29 -21.48 -9.67
CA LEU A 31 -49.91 -21.81 -9.27
C LEU A 31 -48.85 -20.96 -9.99
N LEU A 32 -49.08 -20.67 -11.27
CA LEU A 32 -48.20 -19.78 -12.04
C LEU A 32 -48.32 -18.32 -11.59
N GLN A 33 -49.51 -17.87 -11.18
CA GLN A 33 -49.71 -16.54 -10.61
C GLN A 33 -49.08 -16.40 -9.23
N LEU A 34 -49.17 -17.44 -8.38
CA LEU A 34 -48.50 -17.47 -7.07
C LEU A 34 -46.97 -17.55 -7.20
N ALA A 35 -46.47 -18.30 -8.18
CA ALA A 35 -45.03 -18.36 -8.45
C ALA A 35 -44.50 -17.05 -9.02
N ALA A 36 -45.26 -16.33 -9.86
CA ALA A 36 -44.91 -15.01 -10.35
C ALA A 36 -44.95 -13.94 -9.24
N LEU A 37 -45.91 -14.03 -8.30
CA LEU A 37 -45.99 -13.14 -7.15
C LEU A 37 -44.85 -13.41 -6.17
N ALA A 38 -44.48 -14.67 -5.94
CA ALA A 38 -43.32 -15.04 -5.09
C ALA A 38 -42.00 -14.62 -5.73
N ALA A 39 -41.87 -14.67 -7.06
CA ALA A 39 -40.70 -14.17 -7.77
C ALA A 39 -40.57 -12.64 -7.73
N MET A 40 -41.67 -11.89 -7.65
CA MET A 40 -41.65 -10.45 -7.49
C MET A 40 -41.38 -10.00 -6.04
N LEU A 41 -41.66 -10.83 -5.03
CA LEU A 41 -41.39 -10.57 -3.64
C LEU A 41 -39.94 -10.95 -3.24
N GLY A 42 -39.23 -11.69 -4.07
CA GLY A 42 -37.86 -12.15 -3.82
C GLY A 42 -36.77 -11.21 -4.29
N TYR A 43 -37.08 -10.11 -4.97
CA TYR A 43 -36.10 -9.12 -5.46
C TYR A 43 -36.24 -7.73 -4.83
N ALA A 44 -36.61 -7.66 -3.56
CA ALA A 44 -36.29 -6.49 -2.78
C ALA A 44 -34.86 -6.68 -2.26
N LEU A 45 -33.88 -6.47 -3.15
CA LEU A 45 -32.52 -6.21 -2.71
C LEU A 45 -32.58 -4.99 -1.80
N PRO A 46 -32.10 -5.06 -0.55
CA PRO A 46 -31.92 -3.87 0.24
C PRO A 46 -30.92 -3.00 -0.50
N SER A 47 -31.41 -2.00 -1.18
CA SER A 47 -30.61 -0.93 -1.78
C SER A 47 -30.25 0.08 -0.69
N SER A 48 -29.70 -0.37 0.42
CA SER A 48 -28.85 0.48 1.24
C SER A 48 -27.45 0.34 0.68
N ALA A 49 -26.95 1.35 0.00
CA ALA A 49 -25.54 1.43 -0.30
C ALA A 49 -24.80 1.36 1.05
N GLU A 50 -24.11 0.25 1.29
CA GLU A 50 -23.28 0.09 2.48
C GLU A 50 -22.16 1.13 2.41
N THR A 51 -21.89 1.77 3.55
CA THR A 51 -20.79 2.73 3.66
C THR A 51 -19.49 1.98 3.95
N ILE A 52 -18.36 2.65 3.78
CA ILE A 52 -17.06 2.08 4.14
C ILE A 52 -17.00 1.62 5.61
N ILE A 53 -17.80 2.22 6.49
CA ILE A 53 -17.87 1.85 7.92
C ILE A 53 -18.53 0.50 8.11
N ASP A 54 -19.55 0.19 7.33
CA ASP A 54 -20.27 -1.08 7.43
C ASP A 54 -19.38 -2.28 7.04
N GLU A 55 -18.46 -2.07 6.09
CA GLU A 55 -17.53 -3.08 5.62
C GLU A 55 -16.11 -2.99 6.23
N TRP A 56 -15.83 -2.02 7.09
CA TRP A 56 -14.49 -1.68 7.58
C TRP A 56 -13.66 -2.90 8.04
N GLN A 57 -14.30 -3.82 8.76
CA GLN A 57 -13.65 -5.02 9.30
C GLN A 57 -13.36 -6.09 8.23
N ASN A 58 -14.03 -6.02 7.08
CA ASN A 58 -13.99 -7.04 6.03
C ASN A 58 -13.12 -6.64 4.83
N ILE A 59 -12.63 -5.39 4.80
CA ILE A 59 -11.80 -4.89 3.72
C ILE A 59 -10.49 -5.67 3.68
N LYS A 60 -10.21 -6.26 2.53
CA LYS A 60 -8.93 -6.93 2.26
C LYS A 60 -8.05 -6.02 1.41
N ALA A 61 -6.76 -5.96 1.77
CA ALA A 61 -5.79 -5.27 0.93
C ALA A 61 -5.76 -5.88 -0.47
N PRO A 62 -5.69 -5.07 -1.54
CA PRO A 62 -5.49 -5.57 -2.89
C PRO A 62 -4.11 -6.26 -3.02
N PRO A 63 -3.89 -7.05 -4.09
CA PRO A 63 -2.59 -7.66 -4.35
C PRO A 63 -1.48 -6.60 -4.38
N PRO A 64 -0.26 -6.91 -3.91
CA PRO A 64 0.86 -5.96 -3.96
C PRO A 64 1.11 -5.43 -5.37
N PRO A 65 1.42 -4.13 -5.53
CA PRO A 65 1.77 -3.56 -6.83
C PRO A 65 3.00 -4.23 -7.43
N GLN A 66 3.09 -4.26 -8.77
CA GLN A 66 4.23 -4.83 -9.46
C GLN A 66 5.46 -3.92 -9.34
N LEU A 67 6.61 -4.54 -9.09
CA LEU A 67 7.90 -3.85 -9.04
C LEU A 67 8.57 -3.88 -10.41
N GLN A 68 9.27 -2.79 -10.76
CA GLN A 68 9.97 -2.63 -12.01
C GLN A 68 11.48 -2.50 -11.78
N ALA A 69 12.30 -3.20 -12.56
CA ALA A 69 13.73 -2.95 -12.59
C ALA A 69 14.01 -1.60 -13.28
N VAL A 70 14.92 -0.81 -12.71
CA VAL A 70 15.25 0.52 -13.23
C VAL A 70 16.76 0.68 -13.41
N THR A 71 17.13 1.37 -14.50
CA THR A 71 18.48 1.84 -14.75
C THR A 71 18.45 3.37 -14.75
N LEU A 72 19.19 3.99 -13.87
CA LEU A 72 19.15 5.42 -13.58
C LEU A 72 20.46 6.09 -14.01
N ASP A 73 20.35 7.25 -14.66
CA ASP A 73 21.49 8.10 -14.95
C ASP A 73 22.00 8.74 -13.64
N PRO A 74 23.23 8.45 -13.21
CA PRO A 74 23.78 8.99 -11.97
C PRO A 74 23.89 10.52 -11.96
N LYS A 75 24.04 11.16 -13.11
CA LYS A 75 24.18 12.63 -13.22
C LYS A 75 22.88 13.36 -12.96
N THR A 76 21.75 12.72 -13.21
CA THR A 76 20.41 13.32 -13.08
C THR A 76 19.58 12.70 -11.97
N THR A 77 20.18 11.81 -11.17
CA THR A 77 19.51 11.10 -10.06
C THR A 77 20.03 11.60 -8.72
N ALA A 78 19.12 11.76 -7.75
CA ALA A 78 19.44 11.95 -6.35
C ALA A 78 18.87 10.83 -5.46
N LEU A 79 19.69 10.29 -4.57
CA LEU A 79 19.29 9.39 -3.50
C LEU A 79 19.00 10.23 -2.25
N ILE A 80 17.76 10.18 -1.74
CA ILE A 80 17.34 10.93 -0.55
C ILE A 80 17.28 9.98 0.64
N MET A 81 18.20 10.12 1.57
CA MET A 81 18.32 9.31 2.79
C MET A 81 17.42 9.89 3.88
N THR A 82 16.22 9.36 4.02
CA THR A 82 15.16 9.95 4.83
C THR A 82 15.20 9.44 6.26
N ASP A 83 15.69 10.28 7.19
CA ASP A 83 15.60 10.15 8.65
C ASP A 83 16.05 8.78 9.21
N ILE A 84 17.08 8.15 8.64
CA ILE A 84 17.62 6.85 9.10
C ILE A 84 18.56 7.07 10.28
N ILE A 85 17.99 7.41 11.41
CA ILE A 85 18.71 7.71 12.66
C ILE A 85 18.34 6.71 13.77
N LYS A 86 19.17 6.59 14.80
CA LYS A 86 18.97 5.63 15.91
C LYS A 86 17.63 5.76 16.62
N GLN A 87 17.06 6.98 16.65
CA GLN A 87 15.76 7.23 17.28
C GLN A 87 14.58 6.71 16.46
N THR A 88 14.73 6.58 15.14
CA THR A 88 13.64 6.17 14.23
C THR A 88 13.84 4.80 13.65
N CYS A 89 15.09 4.34 13.49
CA CYS A 89 15.47 3.07 12.91
C CYS A 89 16.02 2.13 13.99
N ASN A 90 15.12 1.50 14.73
CA ASN A 90 15.45 0.56 15.82
C ASN A 90 14.43 -0.58 15.87
N ASN A 91 14.77 -1.65 16.60
CA ASN A 91 13.96 -2.85 16.66
C ASN A 91 12.62 -2.68 17.40
N GLU A 92 12.51 -1.70 18.28
CA GLU A 92 11.28 -1.45 19.02
C GLU A 92 10.20 -0.81 18.15
N MET A 93 10.60 0.18 17.36
CA MET A 93 9.67 0.95 16.55
C MET A 93 9.55 0.42 15.12
N ARG A 94 10.68 0.11 14.48
CA ARG A 94 10.76 -0.20 13.03
C ARG A 94 11.78 -1.29 12.73
N PRO A 95 11.51 -2.55 13.09
CA PRO A 95 12.43 -3.66 12.84
C PRO A 95 12.79 -3.81 11.36
N ARG A 96 11.87 -3.47 10.43
CA ARG A 96 12.16 -3.51 8.98
C ARG A 96 13.19 -2.46 8.57
N CYS A 97 13.24 -1.29 9.22
CA CYS A 97 14.31 -0.34 8.97
C CYS A 97 15.66 -0.97 9.28
N VAL A 98 15.79 -1.59 10.44
CA VAL A 98 17.05 -2.24 10.85
C VAL A 98 17.45 -3.35 9.86
N THR A 99 16.50 -4.19 9.45
CA THR A 99 16.78 -5.29 8.50
C THR A 99 17.08 -4.83 7.08
N SER A 100 16.62 -3.63 6.69
CA SER A 100 16.92 -3.05 5.36
C SER A 100 18.28 -2.34 5.28
N ILE A 101 18.92 -1.99 6.42
CA ILE A 101 20.19 -1.27 6.44
C ILE A 101 21.26 -1.87 5.53
N PRO A 102 21.54 -3.19 5.54
CA PRO A 102 22.59 -3.75 4.67
C PRO A 102 22.31 -3.55 3.17
N LYS A 103 21.03 -3.63 2.75
CA LYS A 103 20.67 -3.37 1.35
C LYS A 103 20.74 -1.89 1.01
N ILE A 104 20.32 -1.01 1.91
CA ILE A 104 20.42 0.45 1.74
C ILE A 104 21.90 0.85 1.66
N GLU A 105 22.77 0.30 2.51
CA GLU A 105 24.22 0.53 2.47
C GLU A 105 24.84 0.12 1.13
N LYS A 106 24.43 -1.04 0.59
CA LYS A 106 24.87 -1.52 -0.75
C LYS A 106 24.44 -0.54 -1.84
N LEU A 107 23.17 -0.09 -1.85
CA LEU A 107 22.67 0.89 -2.81
C LEU A 107 23.41 2.22 -2.66
N LEU A 108 23.59 2.73 -1.44
CA LEU A 108 24.29 3.98 -1.12
C LEU A 108 25.76 3.93 -1.61
N THR A 109 26.41 2.79 -1.40
CA THR A 109 27.80 2.58 -1.85
C THR A 109 27.88 2.62 -3.38
N ALA A 110 26.96 1.95 -4.07
CA ALA A 110 26.87 1.98 -5.52
C ALA A 110 26.54 3.39 -6.06
N ALA A 111 25.60 4.08 -5.42
CA ALA A 111 25.23 5.46 -5.75
C ALA A 111 26.44 6.41 -5.66
N ARG A 112 27.17 6.36 -4.55
CA ARG A 112 28.39 7.17 -4.35
C ARG A 112 29.47 6.84 -5.38
N ALA A 113 29.71 5.56 -5.64
CA ALA A 113 30.70 5.11 -6.63
C ALA A 113 30.37 5.57 -8.05
N SER A 114 29.09 5.71 -8.39
CA SER A 114 28.61 6.19 -9.68
C SER A 114 28.47 7.70 -9.78
N GLY A 115 28.70 8.46 -8.70
CA GLY A 115 28.56 9.92 -8.68
C GLY A 115 27.12 10.42 -8.54
N VAL A 116 26.20 9.58 -8.07
CA VAL A 116 24.83 9.98 -7.73
C VAL A 116 24.85 11.01 -6.61
N THR A 117 24.05 12.05 -6.75
CA THR A 117 23.85 13.02 -5.65
C THR A 117 23.17 12.36 -4.46
N VAL A 118 23.80 12.39 -3.29
CA VAL A 118 23.19 11.87 -2.05
C VAL A 118 22.80 13.05 -1.17
N ILE A 119 21.55 13.03 -0.68
CA ILE A 119 20.99 14.07 0.17
C ILE A 119 20.40 13.40 1.41
N TYR A 120 20.66 13.97 2.57
CA TYR A 120 20.15 13.47 3.84
C TYR A 120 19.06 14.35 4.41
N THR A 121 18.19 13.76 5.24
CA THR A 121 17.20 14.55 5.94
C THR A 121 17.18 14.23 7.43
N LEU A 122 16.88 15.25 8.23
CA LEU A 122 16.56 15.15 9.64
C LEU A 122 15.22 15.82 9.90
N PHE A 123 14.49 15.36 10.88
CA PHE A 123 13.28 16.04 11.32
C PHE A 123 13.53 16.84 12.60
N PRO A 124 12.95 18.03 12.77
CA PRO A 124 13.03 18.77 14.04
C PRO A 124 12.13 18.10 15.07
N SER A 125 12.57 18.07 16.32
CA SER A 125 11.74 17.57 17.41
C SER A 125 10.54 18.49 17.65
N ARG A 126 9.35 17.88 17.86
CA ARG A 126 8.15 18.59 18.30
C ARG A 126 8.10 18.81 19.81
N SER A 127 8.98 18.13 20.56
CA SER A 127 9.07 18.20 22.00
C SER A 127 10.55 18.18 22.44
N PRO A 128 11.34 19.23 22.16
CA PRO A 128 12.79 19.22 22.38
C PRO A 128 13.22 18.95 23.83
N ALA A 129 12.36 19.23 24.79
CA ALA A 129 12.64 18.96 26.20
C ALA A 129 12.69 17.47 26.54
N THR A 130 11.90 16.63 25.82
CA THR A 130 11.84 15.17 26.06
C THR A 130 12.51 14.37 24.95
N PHE A 131 12.59 14.94 23.75
CA PHE A 131 13.22 14.35 22.58
C PHE A 131 14.05 15.44 21.90
N PRO A 132 15.38 15.48 22.10
CA PRO A 132 16.24 16.49 21.49
C PRO A 132 16.18 16.47 19.96
N ASN A 133 16.46 17.59 19.33
CA ASN A 133 16.63 17.64 17.89
C ASN A 133 17.71 16.64 17.45
N PRO A 134 17.42 15.76 16.48
CA PRO A 134 18.43 14.88 15.92
C PRO A 134 19.59 15.65 15.31
N VAL A 135 20.77 15.07 15.40
CA VAL A 135 22.02 15.61 14.85
C VAL A 135 22.68 14.58 13.91
N ILE A 136 23.70 15.00 13.16
CA ILE A 136 24.38 14.14 12.17
C ILE A 136 24.93 12.85 12.81
N SER A 137 25.43 12.91 14.05
CA SER A 137 25.93 11.71 14.75
C SER A 137 24.84 10.72 15.18
N ASP A 138 23.57 11.04 14.95
CA ASP A 138 22.45 10.12 15.21
C ASP A 138 22.17 9.16 14.05
N TYR A 139 22.70 9.44 12.86
CA TYR A 139 22.54 8.50 11.74
C TYR A 139 23.12 7.13 12.07
N ILE A 140 22.47 6.08 11.55
CA ILE A 140 23.02 4.72 11.61
C ILE A 140 24.38 4.72 10.88
N PRO A 141 25.47 4.30 11.52
CA PRO A 141 26.84 4.49 11.00
C PRO A 141 27.06 3.95 9.58
N ALA A 142 26.47 2.79 9.23
CA ALA A 142 26.60 2.17 7.93
C ALA A 142 26.07 3.04 6.78
N VAL A 143 25.10 3.90 7.06
CA VAL A 143 24.43 4.76 6.07
C VAL A 143 24.52 6.25 6.41
N ALA A 144 25.46 6.65 7.26
CA ALA A 144 25.66 8.03 7.65
C ALA A 144 26.20 8.91 6.50
N PRO A 145 25.93 10.23 6.54
CA PRO A 145 26.48 11.16 5.55
C PRO A 145 28.01 11.19 5.55
N LYS A 146 28.59 11.45 4.39
CA LYS A 146 30.05 11.57 4.21
C LYS A 146 30.39 12.91 3.54
N GLY A 147 31.50 13.52 3.99
CA GLY A 147 31.99 14.76 3.40
C GLY A 147 30.97 15.89 3.51
N ASP A 148 30.68 16.51 2.37
CA ASP A 148 29.78 17.66 2.21
C ASP A 148 28.37 17.27 1.69
N GLU A 149 27.99 16.01 1.84
CA GLU A 149 26.62 15.57 1.47
C GLU A 149 25.59 16.41 2.23
N PRO A 150 24.67 17.11 1.53
CA PRO A 150 23.78 18.05 2.17
C PRO A 150 22.77 17.37 3.09
N VAL A 151 22.46 18.04 4.20
CA VAL A 151 21.45 17.62 5.17
C VAL A 151 20.34 18.66 5.23
N VAL A 152 19.12 18.25 4.92
CA VAL A 152 17.92 19.10 4.94
C VAL A 152 17.09 18.76 6.18
N THR A 153 16.57 19.79 6.85
CA THR A 153 15.69 19.61 8.01
C THR A 153 14.25 19.88 7.63
N SER A 154 13.38 18.87 7.83
CA SER A 154 11.94 18.99 7.61
C SER A 154 11.16 17.89 8.34
N PHE A 155 9.83 18.06 8.47
CA PHE A 155 8.96 17.03 9.07
C PHE A 155 8.68 15.88 8.09
N ALA A 156 7.47 15.81 7.54
CA ALA A 156 7.03 14.74 6.67
C ALA A 156 7.47 14.96 5.22
N ASP A 157 7.02 16.03 4.62
CA ASP A 157 7.46 16.49 3.32
C ASP A 157 8.84 17.12 3.43
N LYS A 158 9.80 16.65 2.64
CA LYS A 158 11.18 17.12 2.72
C LYS A 158 11.45 18.40 1.94
N PHE A 159 10.48 18.89 1.18
CA PHE A 159 10.57 20.16 0.46
C PHE A 159 10.13 21.36 1.31
N MET A 160 9.25 21.14 2.28
CA MET A 160 8.71 22.21 3.13
C MET A 160 8.87 21.92 4.62
N LEU A 161 9.11 22.98 5.40
CA LEU A 161 9.06 22.97 6.87
C LEU A 161 8.01 24.00 7.32
N GLY A 162 6.78 23.54 7.49
CA GLY A 162 5.63 24.44 7.61
C GLY A 162 5.41 25.19 6.29
N ASP A 163 5.43 26.51 6.34
CA ASP A 163 5.31 27.42 5.19
C ASP A 163 6.67 27.77 4.53
N LYS A 164 7.77 27.24 5.04
CA LYS A 164 9.12 27.57 4.58
C LYS A 164 9.69 26.50 3.67
N ASP A 165 10.26 26.90 2.54
CA ASP A 165 11.06 26.05 1.67
C ASP A 165 12.32 25.58 2.40
N THR A 166 12.63 24.29 2.30
CA THR A 166 13.82 23.70 2.96
C THR A 166 15.11 23.88 2.17
N GLY A 167 15.01 24.35 0.94
CA GLY A 167 16.11 24.42 -0.02
C GLY A 167 16.34 23.12 -0.79
N LEU A 168 15.63 22.03 -0.49
CA LEU A 168 15.80 20.74 -1.18
C LEU A 168 15.58 20.88 -2.70
N GLN A 169 14.51 21.57 -3.12
CA GLN A 169 14.25 21.78 -4.55
C GLN A 169 15.37 22.58 -5.23
N LYS A 170 15.92 23.58 -4.55
CA LYS A 170 17.05 24.34 -5.08
C LYS A 170 18.29 23.46 -5.25
N ILE A 171 18.63 22.65 -4.25
CA ILE A 171 19.77 21.70 -4.31
C ILE A 171 19.60 20.76 -5.51
N LEU A 172 18.40 20.18 -5.69
CA LEU A 172 18.11 19.26 -6.80
C LEU A 172 18.24 19.96 -8.17
N LYS A 173 17.65 21.15 -8.32
CA LYS A 173 17.68 21.93 -9.57
C LYS A 173 19.09 22.39 -9.92
N ASP A 174 19.83 22.93 -8.97
CA ASP A 174 21.20 23.42 -9.19
C ASP A 174 22.14 22.29 -9.68
N LYS A 175 21.86 21.04 -9.30
CA LYS A 175 22.61 19.85 -9.72
C LYS A 175 22.03 19.17 -10.97
N GLY A 176 20.99 19.72 -11.59
CA GLY A 176 20.35 19.16 -12.79
C GLY A 176 19.60 17.83 -12.52
N ILE A 177 19.17 17.59 -11.29
CA ILE A 177 18.45 16.36 -10.92
C ILE A 177 17.05 16.38 -11.48
N THR A 178 16.66 15.29 -12.12
CA THR A 178 15.32 15.04 -12.66
C THR A 178 14.66 13.81 -12.06
N THR A 179 15.43 12.96 -11.37
CA THR A 179 14.94 11.73 -10.74
C THR A 179 15.34 11.68 -9.27
N VAL A 180 14.42 11.35 -8.39
CA VAL A 180 14.69 11.19 -6.95
C VAL A 180 14.33 9.79 -6.47
N VAL A 181 15.16 9.27 -5.55
CA VAL A 181 15.01 7.94 -4.95
C VAL A 181 14.95 8.11 -3.43
N PRO A 182 13.77 8.32 -2.82
CA PRO A 182 13.66 8.40 -1.37
C PRO A 182 13.75 7.00 -0.73
N VAL A 183 14.60 6.85 0.29
CA VAL A 183 14.74 5.63 1.10
C VAL A 183 14.81 5.98 2.59
N GLY A 184 14.27 5.13 3.45
CA GLY A 184 14.32 5.34 4.91
C GLY A 184 12.96 5.29 5.59
N VAL A 185 12.68 6.27 6.46
CA VAL A 185 11.51 6.26 7.33
C VAL A 185 10.77 7.62 7.33
N VAL A 186 9.48 7.66 7.55
CA VAL A 186 8.51 6.57 7.74
C VAL A 186 7.76 6.35 6.43
N ALA A 187 7.46 5.11 6.06
CA ALA A 187 6.82 4.78 4.78
C ALA A 187 5.59 5.66 4.49
N HIS A 188 4.58 5.65 5.36
CA HIS A 188 3.32 6.39 5.23
C HIS A 188 3.42 7.90 5.58
N ASN A 189 4.64 8.41 5.82
CA ASN A 189 4.87 9.81 6.20
C ASN A 189 6.04 10.37 5.37
N GLY A 190 7.29 10.36 5.89
CA GLY A 190 8.46 10.94 5.24
C GLY A 190 8.66 10.48 3.79
N ILE A 191 8.49 9.19 3.52
CA ILE A 191 8.61 8.65 2.14
C ILE A 191 7.42 9.05 1.30
N LEU A 192 6.18 8.80 1.76
CA LEU A 192 4.96 9.09 1.02
C LEU A 192 4.88 10.58 0.61
N PHE A 193 4.95 11.48 1.59
CA PHE A 193 4.79 12.91 1.31
C PHE A 193 5.93 13.47 0.47
N THR A 194 7.16 13.02 0.68
CA THR A 194 8.30 13.45 -0.16
C THR A 194 8.16 12.95 -1.59
N ALA A 195 7.72 11.69 -1.78
CA ALA A 195 7.52 11.12 -3.11
C ALA A 195 6.41 11.86 -3.88
N VAL A 196 5.28 12.11 -3.21
CA VAL A 196 4.14 12.84 -3.80
C VAL A 196 4.54 14.27 -4.15
N GLU A 197 5.17 15.00 -3.24
CA GLU A 197 5.59 16.38 -3.47
C GLU A 197 6.66 16.48 -4.57
N ALA A 198 7.62 15.55 -4.61
CA ALA A 198 8.60 15.48 -5.69
C ALA A 198 7.92 15.27 -7.05
N ALA A 199 6.93 14.39 -7.12
CA ALA A 199 6.18 14.13 -8.35
C ALA A 199 5.38 15.38 -8.80
N PHE A 200 4.73 16.09 -7.89
CA PHE A 200 4.05 17.35 -8.18
C PHE A 200 5.01 18.47 -8.66
N ARG A 201 6.25 18.44 -8.18
CA ARG A 201 7.31 19.36 -8.65
C ARG A 201 7.95 18.94 -9.98
N GLY A 202 7.47 17.84 -10.58
CA GLY A 202 7.89 17.37 -11.90
C GLY A 202 9.08 16.42 -11.91
N PHE A 203 9.55 15.95 -10.76
CA PHE A 203 10.58 14.90 -10.69
C PHE A 203 9.99 13.53 -11.04
N ASN A 204 10.79 12.67 -11.67
CA ASN A 204 10.53 11.25 -11.68
C ASN A 204 10.86 10.69 -10.29
N VAL A 205 10.00 9.84 -9.74
CA VAL A 205 10.17 9.30 -8.40
C VAL A 205 10.30 7.79 -8.46
N ILE A 206 11.37 7.26 -7.91
CA ILE A 206 11.63 5.83 -7.84
C ILE A 206 11.62 5.43 -6.37
N VAL A 207 10.67 4.56 -5.97
CA VAL A 207 10.52 4.15 -4.56
C VAL A 207 10.83 2.66 -4.43
N PRO A 208 11.98 2.29 -3.83
CA PRO A 208 12.24 0.90 -3.48
C PRO A 208 11.42 0.51 -2.25
N VAL A 209 10.49 -0.42 -2.42
CA VAL A 209 9.54 -0.80 -1.36
C VAL A 209 10.23 -1.46 -0.15
N ASP A 210 11.35 -2.14 -0.36
CA ASP A 210 12.18 -2.71 0.70
C ASP A 210 13.23 -1.72 1.24
N GLY A 211 13.25 -0.50 0.71
CA GLY A 211 14.04 0.63 1.18
C GLY A 211 13.26 1.62 2.04
N MET A 212 11.95 1.42 2.23
CA MET A 212 11.14 2.19 3.16
C MET A 212 10.68 1.34 4.32
N ALA A 213 10.46 1.93 5.50
CA ALA A 213 9.97 1.22 6.66
C ALA A 213 8.85 1.99 7.37
N GLY A 214 7.76 1.29 7.64
CA GLY A 214 6.63 1.74 8.45
C GLY A 214 6.79 1.39 9.92
N ASN A 215 5.73 1.59 10.69
CA ASN A 215 5.72 1.26 12.12
C ASN A 215 5.46 -0.22 12.36
N GLY A 216 6.16 -0.78 13.33
CA GLY A 216 5.97 -2.16 13.79
C GLY A 216 6.31 -3.22 12.74
N PRO A 217 5.94 -4.48 12.99
CA PRO A 217 6.35 -5.61 12.16
C PRO A 217 5.34 -6.03 11.08
N SER A 218 4.16 -5.38 10.98
CA SER A 218 3.07 -5.87 10.11
C SER A 218 3.35 -5.75 8.61
N GLY A 219 4.08 -4.71 8.18
CA GLY A 219 4.27 -4.37 6.77
C GLY A 219 3.07 -3.66 6.12
N TYR A 220 2.03 -3.35 6.91
CA TYR A 220 0.85 -2.68 6.42
C TYR A 220 1.16 -1.27 5.89
N ASP A 221 1.98 -0.50 6.62
CA ASP A 221 2.33 0.87 6.25
C ASP A 221 3.07 0.92 4.91
N GLU A 222 4.00 -0.02 4.69
CA GLU A 222 4.75 -0.15 3.43
C GLU A 222 3.82 -0.53 2.28
N GLN A 223 2.94 -1.50 2.49
CA GLN A 223 1.99 -1.94 1.46
C GLN A 223 0.97 -0.85 1.13
N ALA A 224 0.38 -0.21 2.13
CA ALA A 224 -0.56 0.90 1.93
C ALA A 224 0.10 2.07 1.18
N THR A 225 1.33 2.44 1.57
CA THR A 225 2.11 3.47 0.89
C THR A 225 2.37 3.11 -0.58
N ALA A 226 2.76 1.86 -0.85
CA ALA A 226 2.99 1.39 -2.21
C ALA A 226 1.72 1.49 -3.06
N HIS A 227 0.55 1.10 -2.54
CA HIS A 227 -0.72 1.25 -3.25
C HIS A 227 -1.08 2.71 -3.52
N ILE A 228 -0.98 3.59 -2.53
CA ILE A 228 -1.27 5.02 -2.70
C ILE A 228 -0.39 5.61 -3.80
N LEU A 229 0.90 5.26 -3.83
CA LEU A 229 1.85 5.81 -4.81
C LEU A 229 1.62 5.32 -6.24
N THR A 230 1.01 4.15 -6.44
CA THR A 230 0.83 3.57 -7.78
C THR A 230 -0.57 3.75 -8.35
N ASP A 231 -1.58 3.96 -7.51
CA ASP A 231 -2.97 4.05 -7.95
C ASP A 231 -3.36 5.44 -8.48
N SER A 232 -2.48 6.40 -8.38
CA SER A 232 -2.76 7.76 -8.84
C SER A 232 -2.20 8.03 -10.22
N ILE A 233 -3.06 8.41 -11.16
CA ILE A 233 -2.67 8.90 -12.49
C ILE A 233 -1.90 10.25 -12.44
N VAL A 234 -1.89 10.90 -11.29
CA VAL A 234 -1.27 12.21 -11.08
C VAL A 234 0.23 12.07 -10.76
N TYR A 235 0.65 10.94 -10.18
CA TYR A 235 2.02 10.76 -9.71
C TYR A 235 2.86 9.98 -10.71
N LYS A 236 4.04 10.50 -11.03
CA LYS A 236 5.08 9.79 -11.80
C LYS A 236 5.97 8.99 -10.83
N VAL A 237 5.40 7.95 -10.20
CA VAL A 237 6.12 7.10 -9.26
C VAL A 237 6.28 5.71 -9.85
N THR A 238 7.51 5.20 -9.83
CA THR A 238 7.84 3.82 -10.18
C THR A 238 8.23 3.08 -8.90
N LEU A 239 7.55 1.98 -8.60
CA LEU A 239 7.94 1.09 -7.52
C LEU A 239 8.99 0.08 -8.00
N THR A 240 9.98 -0.15 -7.15
CA THR A 240 11.09 -1.08 -7.39
C THR A 240 11.50 -1.77 -6.09
N SER A 241 12.58 -2.53 -6.10
CA SER A 241 13.31 -2.96 -4.90
C SER A 241 14.74 -2.44 -4.94
N LEU A 242 15.41 -2.39 -3.78
CA LEU A 242 16.79 -1.92 -3.67
C LEU A 242 17.74 -2.66 -4.60
N ASP A 243 17.54 -3.99 -4.77
CA ASP A 243 18.38 -4.83 -5.62
C ASP A 243 18.06 -4.70 -7.13
N MET A 244 16.95 -4.06 -7.50
CA MET A 244 16.53 -3.83 -8.89
C MET A 244 16.96 -2.46 -9.43
N ILE A 245 17.64 -1.63 -8.64
CA ILE A 245 18.17 -0.34 -9.07
C ILE A 245 19.61 -0.51 -9.57
N LYS A 246 19.88 0.02 -10.77
CA LYS A 246 21.23 0.12 -11.34
C LYS A 246 21.52 1.57 -11.71
N PHE A 247 22.80 1.98 -11.61
CA PHE A 247 23.29 3.28 -12.05
C PHE A 247 24.22 3.06 -13.28
N GLN A 248 23.89 3.73 -14.39
CA GLN A 248 24.65 3.64 -15.67
C GLN A 248 24.66 5.00 -16.39
#